data_0375af09b4827a6411a3ab72e60434f6
#
_entry.id   0375af09b4827a6411a3ab72e60434f6
#
_cell.length_a   1.000
_cell.length_b   1.000
_cell.length_c   1.000
_cell.angle_alpha   90.00
_cell.angle_beta   90.00
_cell.angle_gamma   90.00
#
_symmetry.space_group_name_H-M   'P 1'
#
loop_
_entity.id
_entity.type
_entity.pdbx_description
1 polymer ?
#
loop_
_entity_poly.entity_id
_entity_poly.type
_entity_poly.pdbx_seq_one_letter_code
_entity_poly.pdbx_strand_id
1 'polypeptide(L)'
;MKLSYFKSLSAAAGAALSLCLPFSAQAGNVFLTGHDPDFHTQPGLGAGGRLLDVALGFVSGNTHRDGSSAQKFLWVESNIAAPGGHVKGYNSLDDIGVTLADYDRVDAAGFATVNLANYNAIAIASSFGGTLTRAELDALIARSADIAAFINAGGGLFASAECFPCGANLLGGSTAPDLYGYLPINVTSIGASPPFSVTAYGASLGLTNADMNDPTHNSFGLTGGLNIVDTDRAGNATTLAGNVTLGCGSFCPVPEPGSMALVGLALVALGASRRRRA
;
A
#
# COMPACT_ATOMS: atom_id res chain seq x y z
N MET A 1 27.90 -41.29 -35.20
CA MET A 1 27.41 -39.90 -35.34
C MET A 1 25.96 -39.74 -34.83
N LYS A 2 25.55 -40.36 -33.70
CA LYS A 2 24.16 -40.30 -33.20
C LYS A 2 24.02 -39.87 -31.72
N LEU A 3 25.13 -39.55 -31.02
CA LEU A 3 25.07 -39.18 -29.59
C LEU A 3 25.06 -37.67 -29.29
N SER A 4 25.40 -36.82 -30.25
CA SER A 4 25.45 -35.35 -30.03
C SER A 4 24.11 -34.62 -30.11
N TYR A 5 23.13 -35.22 -30.77
CA TYR A 5 21.79 -34.62 -30.93
C TYR A 5 20.93 -34.71 -29.64
N PHE A 6 21.18 -35.68 -28.79
CA PHE A 6 20.38 -35.84 -27.55
C PHE A 6 20.77 -34.85 -26.44
N LYS A 7 22.02 -34.38 -26.42
CA LYS A 7 22.48 -33.42 -25.42
C LYS A 7 21.95 -31.99 -25.65
N SER A 8 21.73 -31.61 -26.91
CA SER A 8 21.24 -30.28 -27.27
C SER A 8 19.74 -30.13 -27.02
N LEU A 9 18.95 -31.20 -27.14
CA LEU A 9 17.49 -31.11 -26.84
C LEU A 9 17.20 -31.03 -25.33
N SER A 10 18.03 -31.65 -24.50
CA SER A 10 17.85 -31.56 -23.03
C SER A 10 18.19 -30.18 -22.48
N ALA A 11 19.17 -29.48 -23.06
CA ALA A 11 19.52 -28.10 -22.64
C ALA A 11 18.47 -27.08 -23.08
N ALA A 12 17.88 -27.24 -24.27
CA ALA A 12 16.82 -26.34 -24.73
C ALA A 12 15.50 -26.50 -23.95
N ALA A 13 15.16 -27.72 -23.53
CA ALA A 13 13.99 -27.98 -22.69
C ALA A 13 14.16 -27.43 -21.27
N GLY A 14 15.36 -27.47 -20.72
CA GLY A 14 15.67 -26.90 -19.39
C GLY A 14 15.61 -25.37 -19.38
N ALA A 15 16.09 -24.72 -20.43
CA ALA A 15 16.04 -23.25 -20.56
C ALA A 15 14.62 -22.72 -20.76
N ALA A 16 13.76 -23.44 -21.49
CA ALA A 16 12.37 -23.06 -21.69
C ALA A 16 11.53 -23.23 -20.40
N LEU A 17 11.87 -24.18 -19.51
CA LEU A 17 11.17 -24.38 -18.24
C LEU A 17 11.47 -23.26 -17.23
N SER A 18 12.67 -22.67 -17.27
CA SER A 18 13.05 -21.57 -16.36
C SER A 18 12.36 -20.24 -16.69
N LEU A 19 11.82 -20.06 -17.90
CA LEU A 19 11.16 -18.85 -18.33
C LEU A 19 9.64 -18.82 -18.06
N CYS A 20 9.06 -19.94 -17.59
CA CYS A 20 7.62 -20.09 -17.36
C CYS A 20 7.25 -20.26 -15.90
N LEU A 21 8.08 -19.80 -14.95
CA LEU A 21 7.63 -19.72 -13.55
C LEU A 21 6.56 -18.64 -13.47
N PRO A 22 5.33 -18.98 -13.12
CA PRO A 22 4.32 -17.96 -12.90
C PRO A 22 4.82 -17.07 -11.76
N PHE A 23 4.94 -15.77 -12.00
CA PHE A 23 4.98 -14.81 -10.90
C PHE A 23 3.64 -14.97 -10.18
N SER A 24 3.63 -15.66 -9.05
CA SER A 24 2.47 -15.64 -8.18
C SER A 24 2.31 -14.20 -7.70
N ALA A 25 1.14 -13.60 -7.93
CA ALA A 25 0.81 -12.34 -7.31
C ALA A 25 0.98 -12.52 -5.78
N GLN A 26 1.85 -11.74 -5.20
CA GLN A 26 2.05 -11.70 -3.77
C GLN A 26 1.19 -10.58 -3.22
N ALA A 27 0.28 -10.91 -2.30
CA ALA A 27 -0.55 -9.91 -1.67
C ALA A 27 0.30 -8.93 -0.86
N GLY A 28 0.04 -7.64 -0.99
CA GLY A 28 0.70 -6.60 -0.20
C GLY A 28 -0.15 -6.17 0.99
N ASN A 29 0.47 -5.56 1.97
CA ASN A 29 -0.19 -5.03 3.16
C ASN A 29 -0.72 -3.62 2.89
N VAL A 30 -2.00 -3.40 3.14
CA VAL A 30 -2.64 -2.08 3.02
C VAL A 30 -3.18 -1.66 4.38
N PHE A 31 -2.91 -0.42 4.76
CA PHE A 31 -3.40 0.22 5.98
C PHE A 31 -3.92 1.61 5.65
N LEU A 32 -5.22 1.81 5.79
CA LEU A 32 -5.90 3.08 5.51
C LEU A 32 -6.51 3.61 6.79
N THR A 33 -6.37 4.89 7.08
CA THR A 33 -6.96 5.49 8.28
C THR A 33 -7.59 6.84 7.99
N GLY A 34 -8.73 7.09 8.60
CA GLY A 34 -9.38 8.40 8.65
C GLY A 34 -8.85 9.30 9.77
N HIS A 35 -7.96 8.76 10.61
CA HIS A 35 -7.15 9.55 11.54
C HIS A 35 -6.01 10.24 10.78
N ASP A 36 -5.47 11.28 11.38
CA ASP A 36 -4.28 12.01 10.93
C ASP A 36 -3.09 11.82 11.88
N PRO A 37 -2.62 10.57 12.06
CA PRO A 37 -1.61 10.25 13.04
C PRO A 37 -0.28 10.98 12.81
N ASP A 38 0.01 11.36 11.57
CA ASP A 38 1.18 12.14 11.18
C ASP A 38 1.12 13.59 11.69
N PHE A 39 -0.04 14.08 12.12
CA PHE A 39 -0.20 15.39 12.74
C PHE A 39 -0.16 15.34 14.27
N HIS A 40 -0.64 14.26 14.87
CA HIS A 40 -0.86 14.15 16.32
C HIS A 40 0.24 13.37 17.07
N THR A 41 1.39 13.14 16.45
CA THR A 41 2.53 12.53 17.13
C THR A 41 3.07 13.44 18.23
N GLN A 42 3.64 12.80 19.24
CA GLN A 42 4.42 13.44 20.31
C GLN A 42 5.67 12.60 20.55
N PRO A 43 6.77 13.22 20.99
CA PRO A 43 7.96 12.46 21.37
C PRO A 43 7.62 11.36 22.39
N GLY A 44 8.03 10.13 22.08
CA GLY A 44 7.73 8.97 22.92
C GLY A 44 6.42 8.26 22.59
N LEU A 45 5.94 8.35 21.36
CA LEU A 45 4.78 7.61 20.84
C LEU A 45 3.43 8.00 21.51
N GLY A 46 3.11 9.27 21.63
CA GLY A 46 1.73 9.69 21.99
C GLY A 46 0.67 8.98 21.12
N ALA A 47 -0.61 9.20 21.38
CA ALA A 47 -1.71 8.46 20.72
C ALA A 47 -1.53 8.31 19.22
N GLY A 48 -1.41 9.40 18.46
CA GLY A 48 -1.18 9.37 17.02
C GLY A 48 0.14 8.67 16.62
N GLY A 49 1.19 8.85 17.41
CA GLY A 49 2.49 8.22 17.16
C GLY A 49 2.43 6.70 17.23
N ARG A 50 1.66 6.13 18.16
CA ARG A 50 1.48 4.67 18.23
C ARG A 50 0.74 4.13 17.01
N LEU A 51 -0.32 4.82 16.58
CA LEU A 51 -1.05 4.43 15.35
C LEU A 51 -0.14 4.48 14.12
N LEU A 52 0.62 5.57 13.95
CA LEU A 52 1.56 5.73 12.84
C LEU A 52 2.64 4.63 12.84
N ASP A 53 3.22 4.34 14.00
CA ASP A 53 4.24 3.30 14.16
C ASP A 53 3.71 1.91 13.79
N VAL A 54 2.53 1.55 14.28
CA VAL A 54 1.88 0.28 13.96
C VAL A 54 1.54 0.19 12.48
N ALA A 55 1.02 1.27 11.89
CA ALA A 55 0.66 1.32 10.48
C ALA A 55 1.90 1.13 9.58
N LEU A 56 2.97 1.89 9.83
CA LEU A 56 4.22 1.76 9.09
C LEU A 56 4.86 0.38 9.29
N GLY A 57 4.87 -0.14 10.51
CA GLY A 57 5.33 -1.50 10.79
C GLY A 57 4.55 -2.56 10.03
N PHE A 58 3.22 -2.44 9.99
CA PHE A 58 2.35 -3.37 9.27
C PHE A 58 2.65 -3.40 7.77
N VAL A 59 2.80 -2.23 7.13
CA VAL A 59 3.01 -2.15 5.69
C VAL A 59 4.45 -2.44 5.26
N SER A 60 5.44 -2.15 6.11
CA SER A 60 6.86 -2.38 5.81
C SER A 60 7.40 -3.72 6.28
N GLY A 61 6.57 -4.58 6.91
CA GLY A 61 7.05 -5.80 7.53
C GLY A 61 7.97 -5.57 8.74
N ASN A 62 7.73 -4.48 9.50
CA ASN A 62 8.50 -4.04 10.68
C ASN A 62 9.93 -3.55 10.39
N THR A 63 10.20 -3.12 9.15
CA THR A 63 11.52 -2.59 8.78
C THR A 63 11.59 -1.06 8.68
N HIS A 64 10.53 -0.37 9.07
CA HIS A 64 10.40 1.10 8.96
C HIS A 64 11.37 1.89 9.87
N ARG A 65 12.11 1.21 10.74
CA ARG A 65 13.10 1.79 11.66
C ARG A 65 14.38 0.98 11.75
N ASP A 66 14.72 0.19 10.75
CA ASP A 66 15.90 -0.67 10.80
C ASP A 66 17.19 0.05 10.37
N GLY A 67 17.10 1.28 9.87
CA GLY A 67 18.22 2.06 9.35
C GLY A 67 18.86 1.48 8.08
N SER A 68 18.19 0.50 7.44
CA SER A 68 18.68 -0.16 6.25
C SER A 68 18.24 0.57 4.99
N SER A 69 19.16 1.11 4.23
CA SER A 69 18.86 1.77 2.95
C SER A 69 18.24 0.84 1.91
N ALA A 70 18.37 -0.49 2.08
CA ALA A 70 17.79 -1.49 1.20
C ALA A 70 16.30 -1.75 1.50
N GLN A 71 15.79 -1.24 2.62
CA GLN A 71 14.42 -1.47 3.10
C GLN A 71 13.65 -0.17 3.34
N LYS A 72 14.03 0.90 2.64
CA LYS A 72 13.34 2.19 2.74
C LYS A 72 11.89 2.11 2.34
N PHE A 73 11.05 2.94 2.98
CA PHE A 73 9.74 3.27 2.44
C PHE A 73 9.75 4.65 1.77
N LEU A 74 8.74 4.91 0.94
CA LEU A 74 8.55 6.18 0.24
C LEU A 74 7.48 6.98 0.97
N TRP A 75 7.84 8.17 1.49
CA TRP A 75 6.91 9.10 2.10
C TRP A 75 6.45 10.15 1.09
N VAL A 76 5.14 10.21 0.85
CA VAL A 76 4.54 11.12 -0.14
C VAL A 76 3.85 12.27 0.57
N GLU A 77 4.40 13.47 0.42
CA GLU A 77 3.81 14.72 0.89
C GLU A 77 4.34 15.91 0.09
N SER A 78 3.64 17.05 0.13
CA SER A 78 4.16 18.28 -0.45
C SER A 78 5.35 18.82 0.37
N ASN A 79 6.10 19.75 -0.22
CA ASN A 79 7.21 20.43 0.45
C ASN A 79 6.80 21.79 1.01
N ILE A 80 5.51 22.10 1.07
CA ILE A 80 4.98 23.36 1.62
C ILE A 80 4.50 23.14 3.05
N ALA A 81 4.49 24.20 3.84
CA ALA A 81 3.97 24.16 5.19
C ALA A 81 2.45 23.85 5.20
N ALA A 82 2.03 23.02 6.12
CA ALA A 82 0.63 22.74 6.36
C ALA A 82 -0.11 24.00 6.81
N PRO A 83 -1.38 24.18 6.43
CA PRO A 83 -2.19 25.32 6.87
C PRO A 83 -2.56 25.21 8.36
N GLY A 84 -2.94 26.35 8.96
CA GLY A 84 -3.55 26.37 10.28
C GLY A 84 -2.65 25.95 11.45
N GLY A 85 -1.34 26.08 11.33
CA GLY A 85 -0.40 25.71 12.37
C GLY A 85 -0.05 24.23 12.40
N HIS A 86 -0.58 23.45 11.51
CA HIS A 86 -0.20 22.06 11.28
C HIS A 86 1.20 22.02 10.62
N VAL A 87 2.17 21.52 11.32
CA VAL A 87 3.58 21.52 10.88
C VAL A 87 4.24 20.16 10.97
N LYS A 88 3.45 19.14 11.28
CA LYS A 88 3.92 17.76 11.39
C LYS A 88 4.07 17.14 9.99
N GLY A 89 3.52 16.09 9.64
CA GLY A 89 3.78 15.36 8.42
C GLY A 89 5.07 14.56 8.56
N TYR A 90 6.03 14.71 7.66
CA TYR A 90 7.29 13.97 7.76
C TYR A 90 8.05 14.23 9.08
N ASN A 91 7.85 15.36 9.76
CA ASN A 91 8.43 15.60 11.08
C ASN A 91 7.87 14.64 12.16
N SER A 92 6.69 14.07 11.95
CA SER A 92 6.12 13.09 12.85
C SER A 92 6.92 11.78 12.89
N LEU A 93 7.66 11.50 11.84
CA LEU A 93 8.51 10.32 11.74
C LEU A 93 9.63 10.35 12.79
N ASP A 94 10.20 11.53 13.05
CA ASP A 94 11.21 11.71 14.10
C ASP A 94 10.64 11.39 15.49
N ASP A 95 9.38 11.77 15.77
CA ASP A 95 8.70 11.51 17.04
C ASP A 95 8.56 10.00 17.34
N ILE A 96 8.48 9.17 16.31
CA ILE A 96 8.38 7.71 16.41
C ILE A 96 9.72 7.00 16.18
N GLY A 97 10.83 7.75 16.07
CA GLY A 97 12.18 7.21 15.91
C GLY A 97 12.55 6.73 14.51
N VAL A 98 11.79 7.13 13.50
CA VAL A 98 12.11 6.93 12.07
C VAL A 98 13.10 8.01 11.64
N THR A 99 14.11 7.65 10.89
CA THR A 99 15.20 8.54 10.47
C THR A 99 15.26 8.66 8.94
N LEU A 100 16.04 9.59 8.44
CA LEU A 100 16.29 9.72 6.99
C LEU A 100 16.97 8.48 6.35
N ALA A 101 17.48 7.55 7.16
CA ALA A 101 17.97 6.27 6.67
C ALA A 101 16.82 5.31 6.29
N ASP A 102 15.63 5.54 6.84
CA ASP A 102 14.49 4.63 6.74
C ASP A 102 13.53 4.99 5.60
N TYR A 103 13.55 6.24 5.12
CA TYR A 103 12.63 6.70 4.08
C TYR A 103 13.25 7.70 3.11
N ASP A 104 12.64 7.83 1.95
CA ASP A 104 12.80 8.94 1.04
C ASP A 104 11.49 9.72 0.95
N ARG A 105 11.56 11.06 0.94
CA ARG A 105 10.39 11.92 0.80
C ARG A 105 10.27 12.47 -0.61
N VAL A 106 9.06 12.47 -1.16
CA VAL A 106 8.76 13.03 -2.47
C VAL A 106 7.48 13.86 -2.44
N ASP A 107 7.48 14.92 -3.24
CA ASP A 107 6.29 15.66 -3.64
C ASP A 107 5.65 15.05 -4.90
N ALA A 108 4.65 15.71 -5.47
CA ALA A 108 3.95 15.27 -6.67
C ALA A 108 4.89 15.03 -7.85
N ALA A 109 5.85 15.93 -8.09
CA ALA A 109 6.79 15.81 -9.21
C ALA A 109 7.76 14.63 -9.00
N GLY A 110 8.26 14.46 -7.79
CA GLY A 110 9.08 13.32 -7.41
C GLY A 110 8.31 11.99 -7.51
N PHE A 111 7.07 11.96 -7.01
CA PHE A 111 6.24 10.76 -7.08
C PHE A 111 5.93 10.36 -8.53
N ALA A 112 5.72 11.31 -9.42
CA ALA A 112 5.42 11.03 -10.83
C ALA A 112 6.52 10.21 -11.54
N THR A 113 7.76 10.26 -11.06
CA THR A 113 8.93 9.68 -11.75
C THR A 113 9.68 8.63 -10.94
N VAL A 114 9.43 8.53 -9.62
CA VAL A 114 10.15 7.58 -8.75
C VAL A 114 9.89 6.12 -9.16
N ASN A 115 10.93 5.30 -9.05
CA ASN A 115 10.80 3.86 -9.25
C ASN A 115 10.32 3.20 -7.96
N LEU A 116 9.04 2.79 -7.91
CA LEU A 116 8.43 2.18 -6.73
C LEU A 116 9.11 0.86 -6.31
N ALA A 117 9.72 0.13 -7.24
CA ALA A 117 10.41 -1.13 -6.93
C ALA A 117 11.64 -0.96 -6.01
N ASN A 118 12.08 0.28 -5.77
CA ASN A 118 13.19 0.55 -4.84
C ASN A 118 12.73 0.60 -3.37
N TYR A 119 11.44 0.47 -3.09
CA TYR A 119 10.86 0.65 -1.75
C TYR A 119 10.11 -0.61 -1.30
N ASN A 120 10.00 -0.80 0.00
CA ASN A 120 9.19 -1.85 0.59
C ASN A 120 7.75 -1.41 0.87
N ALA A 121 7.52 -0.10 1.04
CA ALA A 121 6.19 0.46 1.25
C ALA A 121 6.09 1.88 0.66
N ILE A 122 4.85 2.31 0.38
CA ILE A 122 4.47 3.69 0.10
C ILE A 122 3.65 4.17 1.30
N ALA A 123 4.03 5.30 1.87
CA ALA A 123 3.31 5.97 2.95
C ALA A 123 2.84 7.34 2.47
N ILE A 124 1.54 7.59 2.57
CA ILE A 124 0.90 8.81 2.08
C ILE A 124 0.41 9.60 3.29
N ALA A 125 0.94 10.81 3.43
CA ALA A 125 0.62 11.73 4.50
C ALA A 125 -0.86 12.13 4.49
N SER A 126 -1.38 12.60 5.62
CA SER A 126 -2.72 13.19 5.69
C SER A 126 -2.81 14.47 4.87
N SER A 127 -4.02 14.79 4.43
CA SER A 127 -4.25 16.00 3.63
C SER A 127 -4.16 17.27 4.47
N PHE A 128 -4.24 17.16 5.78
CA PHE A 128 -4.19 18.31 6.69
C PHE A 128 -2.85 18.42 7.41
N GLY A 129 -2.50 17.41 8.18
CA GLY A 129 -1.26 17.41 8.97
C GLY A 129 -0.01 17.23 8.11
N GLY A 130 -0.09 16.35 7.11
CA GLY A 130 1.04 16.03 6.25
C GLY A 130 1.17 16.87 4.99
N THR A 131 0.20 17.73 4.76
CA THR A 131 0.22 18.59 3.57
C THR A 131 0.11 17.85 2.24
N LEU A 132 -0.61 16.74 2.21
CA LEU A 132 -0.99 16.14 0.94
C LEU A 132 -1.86 17.14 0.17
N THR A 133 -1.39 17.59 -0.98
CA THR A 133 -2.13 18.54 -1.82
C THR A 133 -2.85 17.85 -2.96
N ARG A 134 -3.64 18.62 -3.71
CA ARG A 134 -4.28 18.12 -4.93
C ARG A 134 -3.26 17.61 -5.95
N ALA A 135 -2.08 18.19 -6.03
CA ALA A 135 -1.04 17.78 -6.98
C ALA A 135 -0.51 16.37 -6.66
N GLU A 136 -0.28 16.06 -5.38
CA GLU A 136 0.11 14.71 -4.96
C GLU A 136 -1.02 13.71 -5.23
N LEU A 137 -2.27 14.07 -4.92
CA LEU A 137 -3.41 13.19 -5.18
C LEU A 137 -3.58 12.89 -6.66
N ASP A 138 -3.44 13.89 -7.54
CA ASP A 138 -3.50 13.70 -8.99
C ASP A 138 -2.35 12.81 -9.48
N ALA A 139 -1.14 12.96 -8.94
CA ALA A 139 0.00 12.12 -9.28
C ALA A 139 -0.22 10.66 -8.83
N LEU A 140 -0.79 10.44 -7.63
CA LEU A 140 -1.18 9.12 -7.13
C LEU A 140 -2.22 8.47 -8.04
N ILE A 141 -3.28 9.20 -8.40
CA ILE A 141 -4.34 8.71 -9.30
C ILE A 141 -3.77 8.36 -10.68
N ALA A 142 -2.91 9.22 -11.23
CA ALA A 142 -2.27 8.96 -12.52
C ALA A 142 -1.40 7.68 -12.53
N ARG A 143 -0.89 7.27 -11.37
CA ARG A 143 -0.08 6.07 -11.19
C ARG A 143 -0.81 4.93 -10.48
N SER A 144 -2.13 4.93 -10.48
CA SER A 144 -2.93 3.89 -9.80
C SER A 144 -2.59 2.47 -10.26
N ALA A 145 -2.29 2.26 -11.54
CA ALA A 145 -1.87 0.96 -12.05
C ALA A 145 -0.48 0.54 -11.53
N ASP A 146 0.46 1.47 -11.42
CA ASP A 146 1.80 1.21 -10.85
C ASP A 146 1.71 0.87 -9.36
N ILE A 147 0.86 1.60 -8.61
CA ILE A 147 0.59 1.36 -7.19
C ILE A 147 -0.03 -0.04 -7.02
N ALA A 148 -1.02 -0.40 -7.84
CA ALA A 148 -1.63 -1.72 -7.79
C ALA A 148 -0.61 -2.83 -8.10
N ALA A 149 0.24 -2.64 -9.11
CA ALA A 149 1.30 -3.58 -9.44
C ALA A 149 2.33 -3.71 -8.31
N PHE A 150 2.71 -2.61 -7.67
CA PHE A 150 3.59 -2.58 -6.52
C PHE A 150 3.02 -3.39 -5.34
N ILE A 151 1.74 -3.17 -4.98
CA ILE A 151 1.06 -3.92 -3.92
C ILE A 151 0.95 -5.40 -4.28
N ASN A 152 0.63 -5.73 -5.54
CA ASN A 152 0.54 -7.11 -6.03
C ASN A 152 1.91 -7.82 -6.12
N ALA A 153 3.00 -7.07 -6.06
CA ALA A 153 4.36 -7.60 -5.92
C ALA A 153 4.78 -7.77 -4.45
N GLY A 154 3.89 -7.51 -3.49
CA GLY A 154 4.16 -7.63 -2.06
C GLY A 154 4.55 -6.32 -1.38
N GLY A 155 4.57 -5.21 -2.10
CA GLY A 155 4.79 -3.88 -1.51
C GLY A 155 3.65 -3.45 -0.58
N GLY A 156 3.96 -2.68 0.45
CA GLY A 156 2.97 -2.17 1.39
C GLY A 156 2.46 -0.78 1.05
N LEU A 157 1.26 -0.43 1.53
CA LEU A 157 0.72 0.91 1.39
C LEU A 157 0.06 1.36 2.68
N PHE A 158 0.54 2.48 3.23
CA PHE A 158 -0.10 3.25 4.29
C PHE A 158 -0.68 4.52 3.70
N ALA A 159 -1.90 4.88 4.08
CA ALA A 159 -2.48 6.17 3.75
C ALA A 159 -3.31 6.72 4.90
N SER A 160 -3.01 7.95 5.27
CA SER A 160 -3.87 8.77 6.08
C SER A 160 -4.81 9.57 5.17
N ALA A 161 -6.01 9.81 5.64
CA ALA A 161 -6.90 10.75 4.98
C ALA A 161 -7.57 11.58 6.05
N GLU A 162 -7.25 12.80 6.09
CA GLU A 162 -7.96 13.74 6.92
C GLU A 162 -9.01 14.46 6.11
N CYS A 163 -10.12 14.79 6.75
CA CYS A 163 -11.06 15.77 6.30
C CYS A 163 -12.14 15.33 5.32
N PHE A 164 -13.25 14.85 5.89
CA PHE A 164 -14.52 14.80 5.16
C PHE A 164 -15.64 15.55 5.92
N PRO A 165 -16.32 16.51 5.33
CA PRO A 165 -15.95 17.24 4.12
C PRO A 165 -14.94 18.34 4.48
N CYS A 166 -13.73 18.23 3.96
CA CYS A 166 -12.83 19.37 4.05
C CYS A 166 -13.33 20.52 3.22
N GLY A 167 -13.32 21.69 3.78
CA GLY A 167 -13.51 22.90 3.00
C GLY A 167 -12.51 22.94 1.84
N ALA A 168 -12.86 23.65 0.79
CA ALA A 168 -12.19 23.78 -0.49
C ALA A 168 -10.66 24.06 -0.49
N ASN A 169 -10.02 24.13 0.67
CA ASN A 169 -8.69 24.72 0.80
C ASN A 169 -7.54 23.73 0.82
N LEU A 170 -7.78 22.47 1.16
CA LEU A 170 -6.68 21.52 1.33
C LEU A 170 -6.39 20.73 0.07
N LEU A 171 -7.37 20.11 -0.53
CA LEU A 171 -7.21 19.40 -1.79
C LEU A 171 -7.85 20.13 -2.97
N GLY A 172 -7.80 21.47 -3.00
CA GLY A 172 -8.33 22.25 -4.11
C GLY A 172 -9.81 22.01 -4.39
N GLY A 173 -10.61 21.75 -3.33
CA GLY A 173 -12.04 21.43 -3.45
C GLY A 173 -12.34 19.98 -3.73
N SER A 174 -11.37 19.08 -3.62
CA SER A 174 -11.61 17.63 -3.69
C SER A 174 -12.61 17.19 -2.63
N THR A 175 -13.47 16.28 -3.03
CA THR A 175 -14.39 15.57 -2.15
C THR A 175 -13.79 14.23 -1.72
N ALA A 176 -14.26 13.70 -0.61
CA ALA A 176 -13.80 12.45 -0.04
C ALA A 176 -13.68 11.27 -1.02
N PRO A 177 -14.55 11.07 -2.01
CA PRO A 177 -14.40 9.95 -2.94
C PRO A 177 -13.07 9.90 -3.68
N ASP A 178 -12.39 11.05 -3.82
CA ASP A 178 -11.11 11.13 -4.54
C ASP A 178 -9.91 10.78 -3.68
N LEU A 179 -10.03 10.80 -2.32
CA LEU A 179 -8.90 10.60 -1.40
C LEU A 179 -8.20 9.25 -1.57
N TYR A 180 -8.91 8.23 -1.97
CA TYR A 180 -8.38 6.89 -2.23
C TYR A 180 -8.56 6.45 -3.68
N GLY A 181 -8.81 7.40 -4.60
CA GLY A 181 -9.09 7.12 -6.01
C GLY A 181 -7.94 6.45 -6.78
N TYR A 182 -6.75 6.43 -6.20
CA TYR A 182 -5.58 5.71 -6.70
C TYR A 182 -5.58 4.21 -6.36
N LEU A 183 -6.49 3.75 -5.49
CA LEU A 183 -6.60 2.34 -5.13
C LEU A 183 -7.78 1.69 -5.87
N PRO A 184 -7.58 0.57 -6.54
CA PRO A 184 -8.66 -0.18 -7.21
C PRO A 184 -9.45 -1.05 -6.21
N ILE A 185 -9.80 -0.48 -5.06
CA ILE A 185 -10.67 -1.08 -4.03
C ILE A 185 -11.86 -0.17 -3.77
N ASN A 186 -12.98 -0.77 -3.41
CA ASN A 186 -14.19 -0.02 -3.17
C ASN A 186 -14.25 0.47 -1.71
N VAL A 187 -13.53 1.54 -1.43
CA VAL A 187 -13.62 2.27 -0.16
C VAL A 187 -14.31 3.62 -0.40
N THR A 188 -15.10 4.07 0.57
CA THR A 188 -15.75 5.39 0.51
C THR A 188 -15.57 6.10 1.84
N SER A 189 -15.31 7.41 1.80
CA SER A 189 -15.17 8.22 3.00
C SER A 189 -16.50 8.85 3.39
N ILE A 190 -16.76 8.89 4.70
CA ILE A 190 -17.89 9.56 5.35
C ILE A 190 -17.38 10.32 6.57
N GLY A 191 -18.19 11.21 7.16
CA GLY A 191 -17.81 11.92 8.39
C GLY A 191 -17.70 10.98 9.59
N ALA A 192 -16.71 11.20 10.43
CA ALA A 192 -16.48 10.44 11.66
C ALA A 192 -17.23 11.02 12.86
N SER A 193 -17.55 10.18 13.83
CA SER A 193 -18.24 10.53 15.07
C SER A 193 -17.53 9.93 16.31
N PRO A 194 -16.71 10.70 17.04
CA PRO A 194 -16.05 10.18 18.23
C PRO A 194 -17.06 9.77 19.33
N PRO A 195 -16.70 8.92 20.32
CA PRO A 195 -15.38 8.31 20.52
C PRO A 195 -15.13 7.12 19.59
N PHE A 196 -13.85 6.75 19.51
CA PHE A 196 -13.38 5.63 18.68
C PHE A 196 -13.12 4.39 19.54
N SER A 197 -13.29 3.21 18.95
CA SER A 197 -13.14 1.93 19.64
C SER A 197 -12.39 0.93 18.77
N VAL A 198 -11.29 0.42 19.31
CA VAL A 198 -10.47 -0.61 18.66
C VAL A 198 -11.23 -1.93 18.63
N THR A 199 -11.24 -2.58 17.49
CA THR A 199 -11.81 -3.92 17.30
C THR A 199 -10.87 -5.01 17.84
N ALA A 200 -11.35 -6.27 17.87
CA ALA A 200 -10.48 -7.41 18.17
C ALA A 200 -9.31 -7.53 17.18
N TYR A 201 -9.52 -7.17 15.91
CA TYR A 201 -8.46 -7.17 14.91
C TYR A 201 -7.44 -6.06 15.19
N GLY A 202 -7.88 -4.84 15.47
CA GLY A 202 -6.99 -3.74 15.85
C GLY A 202 -6.18 -4.05 17.12
N ALA A 203 -6.81 -4.66 18.12
CA ALA A 203 -6.12 -5.13 19.31
C ALA A 203 -5.05 -6.20 18.99
N SER A 204 -5.28 -7.07 18.01
CA SER A 204 -4.27 -8.04 17.58
C SER A 204 -3.06 -7.40 16.90
N LEU A 205 -3.21 -6.17 16.38
CA LEU A 205 -2.11 -5.35 15.86
C LEU A 205 -1.37 -4.56 16.97
N GLY A 206 -1.81 -4.69 18.23
CA GLY A 206 -1.20 -4.02 19.37
C GLY A 206 -1.73 -2.61 19.63
N LEU A 207 -2.90 -2.26 19.09
CA LEU A 207 -3.56 -0.98 19.30
C LEU A 207 -4.58 -1.04 20.43
N THR A 208 -4.81 0.10 21.07
CA THR A 208 -5.78 0.30 22.15
C THR A 208 -6.67 1.51 21.84
N ASN A 209 -7.79 1.66 22.56
CA ASN A 209 -8.64 2.84 22.40
C ASN A 209 -7.90 4.18 22.69
N ALA A 210 -6.86 4.14 23.53
CA ALA A 210 -6.08 5.33 23.81
C ALA A 210 -5.26 5.80 22.59
N ASP A 211 -4.84 4.87 21.75
CA ASP A 211 -4.09 5.16 20.52
C ASP A 211 -4.99 5.77 19.43
N MET A 212 -6.30 5.56 19.53
CA MET A 212 -7.32 6.10 18.61
C MET A 212 -7.99 7.37 19.15
N ASN A 213 -7.58 7.86 20.32
CA ASN A 213 -8.15 9.05 20.92
C ASN A 213 -7.56 10.33 20.31
N ASP A 214 -7.55 10.36 19.03
CA ASP A 214 -7.00 11.40 18.19
C ASP A 214 -8.13 12.06 17.37
N PRO A 215 -8.09 13.36 17.09
CA PRO A 215 -9.04 13.94 16.19
C PRO A 215 -9.08 13.17 14.86
N THR A 216 -10.27 12.79 14.46
CA THR A 216 -10.51 12.05 13.22
C THR A 216 -11.58 12.76 12.45
N HIS A 217 -11.34 12.94 11.17
CA HIS A 217 -12.22 13.69 10.32
C HIS A 217 -13.10 12.80 9.45
N ASN A 218 -12.69 11.57 9.19
CA ASN A 218 -13.47 10.64 8.37
C ASN A 218 -13.47 9.20 8.87
N SER A 219 -14.55 8.53 8.51
CA SER A 219 -14.75 7.10 8.59
C SER A 219 -14.99 6.53 7.20
N PHE A 220 -15.04 5.22 7.09
CA PHE A 220 -15.28 4.50 5.84
C PHE A 220 -16.73 3.99 5.80
N GLY A 221 -17.47 4.34 4.75
CA GLY A 221 -18.78 3.77 4.47
C GLY A 221 -18.71 2.38 3.83
N LEU A 222 -17.66 2.14 3.03
CA LEU A 222 -17.31 0.84 2.45
C LEU A 222 -15.86 0.50 2.77
N THR A 223 -15.59 -0.76 3.07
CA THR A 223 -14.27 -1.23 3.56
C THR A 223 -13.38 -1.85 2.49
N GLY A 224 -13.89 -2.03 1.27
CA GLY A 224 -13.11 -2.65 0.19
C GLY A 224 -12.64 -4.09 0.45
N GLY A 225 -13.23 -4.76 1.46
CA GLY A 225 -12.82 -6.11 1.88
C GLY A 225 -11.68 -6.14 2.89
N LEU A 226 -11.19 -4.98 3.34
CA LEU A 226 -10.20 -4.88 4.42
C LEU A 226 -10.85 -5.14 5.79
N ASN A 227 -10.04 -5.56 6.76
CA ASN A 227 -10.47 -5.74 8.14
C ASN A 227 -10.59 -4.38 8.83
N ILE A 228 -11.58 -4.25 9.71
CA ILE A 228 -11.80 -3.05 10.50
C ILE A 228 -10.87 -3.08 11.73
N VAL A 229 -10.03 -2.06 11.83
CA VAL A 229 -9.09 -1.87 12.96
C VAL A 229 -9.77 -1.16 14.12
N ASP A 230 -10.48 -0.07 13.84
CA ASP A 230 -11.29 0.63 14.81
C ASP A 230 -12.57 1.20 14.18
N THR A 231 -13.50 1.61 15.03
CA THR A 231 -14.78 2.17 14.62
C THR A 231 -15.07 3.46 15.37
N ASP A 232 -15.86 4.33 14.74
CA ASP A 232 -16.46 5.47 15.40
C ASP A 232 -17.68 5.07 16.27
N ARG A 233 -18.26 6.05 16.98
CA ARG A 233 -19.45 5.83 17.83
C ARG A 233 -20.67 5.30 17.09
N ALA A 234 -20.77 5.59 15.79
CA ALA A 234 -21.87 5.11 14.96
C ALA A 234 -21.62 3.69 14.43
N GLY A 235 -20.46 3.11 14.70
CA GLY A 235 -20.05 1.79 14.22
C GLY A 235 -19.43 1.79 12.83
N ASN A 236 -19.17 2.96 12.24
CA ASN A 236 -18.47 3.04 10.97
C ASN A 236 -16.98 2.76 11.18
N ALA A 237 -16.36 2.06 10.23
CA ALA A 237 -14.92 1.83 10.28
C ALA A 237 -14.15 3.16 10.15
N THR A 238 -13.14 3.37 11.00
CA THR A 238 -12.28 4.56 10.96
C THR A 238 -10.90 4.23 10.44
N THR A 239 -10.45 3.00 10.71
CA THR A 239 -9.20 2.47 10.16
C THR A 239 -9.43 1.08 9.60
N LEU A 240 -8.80 0.80 8.47
CA LEU A 240 -8.88 -0.44 7.72
C LEU A 240 -7.47 -1.00 7.49
N ALA A 241 -7.28 -2.31 7.67
CA ALA A 241 -6.01 -2.94 7.33
C ALA A 241 -6.21 -4.36 6.81
N GLY A 242 -5.30 -4.81 5.95
CA GLY A 242 -5.34 -6.16 5.45
C GLY A 242 -4.25 -6.45 4.44
N ASN A 243 -4.09 -7.73 4.16
CA ASN A 243 -3.25 -8.21 3.08
C ASN A 243 -4.14 -8.43 1.86
N VAL A 244 -3.84 -7.76 0.75
CA VAL A 244 -4.70 -7.72 -0.43
C VAL A 244 -3.94 -7.98 -1.72
N THR A 245 -4.63 -8.61 -2.66
CA THR A 245 -4.26 -8.60 -4.07
C THR A 245 -5.26 -7.70 -4.78
N LEU A 246 -4.78 -6.63 -5.38
CA LEU A 246 -5.62 -5.64 -6.03
C LEU A 246 -5.99 -6.09 -7.43
N GLY A 247 -7.26 -5.97 -7.77
CA GLY A 247 -7.70 -6.14 -9.15
C GLY A 247 -7.18 -4.99 -10.00
N CYS A 248 -6.47 -5.32 -11.05
CA CYS A 248 -5.89 -4.31 -11.92
C CYS A 248 -6.86 -3.86 -13.04
N GLY A 249 -8.15 -3.84 -12.83
CA GLY A 249 -9.11 -3.48 -13.88
C GLY A 249 -8.81 -4.16 -15.23
N SER A 250 -9.22 -3.54 -16.33
CA SER A 250 -9.04 -4.09 -17.69
C SER A 250 -7.59 -4.05 -18.20
N PHE A 251 -6.64 -3.51 -17.48
CA PHE A 251 -5.28 -3.20 -17.94
C PHE A 251 -4.16 -3.99 -17.29
N CYS A 252 -4.43 -4.81 -16.28
CA CYS A 252 -3.40 -5.70 -15.79
C CYS A 252 -3.41 -7.03 -16.57
N PRO A 253 -2.28 -7.46 -17.08
CA PRO A 253 -2.16 -8.83 -17.51
C PRO A 253 -2.41 -9.73 -16.30
N VAL A 254 -3.56 -10.37 -16.25
CA VAL A 254 -3.82 -11.43 -15.27
C VAL A 254 -2.72 -12.47 -15.52
N PRO A 255 -1.86 -12.78 -14.54
CA PRO A 255 -0.94 -13.90 -14.70
C PRO A 255 -1.80 -15.11 -15.03
N GLU A 256 -1.71 -15.61 -16.24
CA GLU A 256 -2.49 -16.79 -16.62
C GLU A 256 -2.17 -17.88 -15.64
N PRO A 257 -3.19 -18.54 -15.04
CA PRO A 257 -2.93 -19.60 -14.05
C PRO A 257 -1.94 -20.58 -14.65
N GLY A 258 -1.02 -21.08 -13.85
CA GLY A 258 -0.02 -22.06 -14.29
C GLY A 258 -0.59 -23.30 -15.02
N SER A 259 -1.91 -23.42 -15.09
CA SER A 259 -2.68 -24.30 -15.94
C SER A 259 -2.30 -24.22 -17.42
N MET A 260 -2.00 -23.03 -17.98
CA MET A 260 -1.57 -22.90 -19.38
C MET A 260 -0.15 -23.44 -19.58
N ALA A 261 0.74 -23.23 -18.62
CA ALA A 261 2.06 -23.85 -18.62
C ALA A 261 1.98 -25.38 -18.48
N LEU A 262 1.06 -25.87 -17.64
CA LEU A 262 0.81 -27.31 -17.48
C LEU A 262 0.20 -27.92 -18.75
N VAL A 263 -0.73 -27.25 -19.41
CA VAL A 263 -1.28 -27.68 -20.71
C VAL A 263 -0.19 -27.67 -21.78
N GLY A 264 0.65 -26.65 -21.85
CA GLY A 264 1.80 -26.61 -22.76
C GLY A 264 2.78 -27.76 -22.52
N LEU A 265 3.12 -28.04 -21.27
CA LEU A 265 3.96 -29.18 -20.87
C LEU A 265 3.32 -30.52 -21.23
N ALA A 266 2.03 -30.69 -20.99
CA ALA A 266 1.30 -31.91 -21.36
C ALA A 266 1.29 -32.13 -22.88
N LEU A 267 1.12 -31.08 -23.66
CA LEU A 267 1.15 -31.17 -25.13
C LEU A 267 2.55 -31.50 -25.65
N VAL A 268 3.60 -30.94 -25.07
CA VAL A 268 5.01 -31.27 -25.40
C VAL A 268 5.32 -32.72 -25.04
N ALA A 269 4.90 -33.19 -23.86
CA ALA A 269 5.09 -34.57 -23.44
C ALA A 269 4.36 -35.59 -24.34
N LEU A 270 3.10 -35.24 -24.76
CA LEU A 270 2.32 -36.03 -25.74
C LEU A 270 2.99 -36.07 -27.12
N GLY A 271 3.53 -34.94 -27.59
CA GLY A 271 4.26 -34.87 -28.86
C GLY A 271 5.54 -35.70 -28.85
N ALA A 272 6.29 -35.65 -27.73
CA ALA A 272 7.50 -36.45 -27.56
C ALA A 272 7.23 -37.96 -27.46
N SER A 273 6.11 -38.35 -26.82
CA SER A 273 5.72 -39.75 -26.70
C SER A 273 5.26 -40.37 -28.02
N ARG A 274 4.60 -39.61 -28.89
CA ARG A 274 4.22 -40.06 -30.22
C ARG A 274 5.40 -40.28 -31.15
N ARG A 275 6.45 -39.45 -31.06
CA ARG A 275 7.69 -39.62 -31.87
C ARG A 275 8.53 -40.84 -31.49
N ARG A 276 8.34 -41.41 -30.29
CA ARG A 276 9.01 -42.62 -29.85
C ARG A 276 8.33 -43.90 -30.33
N ARG A 277 7.08 -43.81 -30.83
CA ARG A 277 6.30 -44.97 -31.28
C ARG A 277 6.23 -45.10 -32.81
N ALA A 278 6.79 -44.14 -33.53
CA ALA A 278 7.01 -44.16 -34.96
C ALA A 278 8.49 -44.38 -35.28
#